data_442f19d935bd04bd696bec3f0991e47e
#
_entry.id   442f19d935bd04bd696bec3f0991e47e
#
_cell.length_a   1.000
_cell.length_b   1.000
_cell.length_c   1.000
_cell.angle_alpha   90.00
_cell.angle_beta   90.00
_cell.angle_gamma   90.00
#
_symmetry.space_group_name_H-M   'P 1'
#
loop_
_entity.id
_entity.type
_entity.pdbx_description
1 polymer ?
#
loop_
_entity_poly.entity_id
_entity_poly.type
_entity_poly.pdbx_seq_one_letter_code
_entity_poly.pdbx_strand_id
1 'polypeptide(L)'
;LQKKDPDMISKKIIKKSLIAVGSALTLTVGIAFAVNAMENKISITEKQPATQTYYYQLNSTSPADVNNRNNYALTKPGNGQVECGEGIYICEIQDTPHPSNDEKPAMSFGNVTDNPDDYEAAERPAFSN
;
A
#
# COMPACT_ATOMS: atom_id res chain seq x y z
N LEU A 1 44.48 -43.90 12.51
CA LEU A 1 44.57 -42.75 13.41
C LEU A 1 44.73 -41.50 12.52
N GLN A 2 43.66 -40.80 12.33
CA GLN A 2 43.70 -39.48 11.65
C GLN A 2 44.21 -38.44 12.65
N LYS A 3 45.38 -37.90 12.36
CA LYS A 3 45.92 -36.75 13.04
C LYS A 3 45.02 -35.54 12.72
N LYS A 4 44.18 -35.13 13.64
CA LYS A 4 43.39 -33.90 13.50
C LYS A 4 44.34 -32.73 13.54
N ASP A 5 44.51 -32.03 12.44
CA ASP A 5 45.30 -30.83 12.34
C ASP A 5 44.73 -29.72 13.23
N PRO A 6 45.48 -29.25 14.21
CA PRO A 6 45.02 -28.18 15.13
C PRO A 6 44.78 -26.86 14.42
N ASP A 7 45.38 -26.65 13.25
CA ASP A 7 45.23 -25.44 12.45
C ASP A 7 43.80 -25.25 11.85
N MET A 8 43.09 -26.34 11.60
CA MET A 8 41.72 -26.22 11.06
C MET A 8 40.72 -25.73 12.09
N ILE A 9 40.93 -26.02 13.37
CA ILE A 9 40.04 -25.57 14.46
C ILE A 9 40.21 -24.08 14.70
N SER A 10 41.47 -23.61 14.69
CA SER A 10 41.79 -22.20 14.90
C SER A 10 41.22 -21.29 13.80
N LYS A 11 41.36 -21.69 12.54
CA LYS A 11 40.81 -20.91 11.41
C LYS A 11 39.27 -20.81 11.41
N LYS A 12 38.59 -21.85 11.89
CA LYS A 12 37.14 -21.87 11.98
C LYS A 12 36.59 -21.00 13.11
N ILE A 13 37.31 -20.92 14.22
CA ILE A 13 36.93 -20.09 15.38
C ILE A 13 37.15 -18.62 15.05
N ILE A 14 38.27 -18.27 14.39
CA ILE A 14 38.56 -16.89 14.01
C ILE A 14 37.53 -16.34 13.00
N LYS A 15 37.11 -17.16 12.03
CA LYS A 15 36.09 -16.75 11.06
C LYS A 15 34.72 -16.52 11.72
N LYS A 16 34.34 -17.32 12.71
CA LYS A 16 33.07 -17.14 13.43
C LYS A 16 33.08 -15.92 14.34
N SER A 17 34.19 -15.63 15.00
CA SER A 17 34.31 -14.45 15.85
C SER A 17 34.36 -13.13 15.06
N LEU A 18 34.99 -13.13 13.89
CA LEU A 18 35.01 -11.95 13.02
C LEU A 18 33.64 -11.59 12.45
N ILE A 19 32.82 -12.59 12.12
CA ILE A 19 31.45 -12.36 11.65
C ILE A 19 30.57 -11.83 12.78
N ALA A 20 30.73 -12.35 13.99
CA ALA A 20 29.96 -11.89 15.16
C ALA A 20 30.30 -10.44 15.55
N VAL A 21 31.58 -10.04 15.48
CA VAL A 21 31.99 -8.67 15.78
C VAL A 21 31.54 -7.71 14.69
N GLY A 22 31.60 -8.11 13.43
CA GLY A 22 31.11 -7.29 12.32
C GLY A 22 29.61 -7.02 12.36
N SER A 23 28.83 -8.02 12.73
CA SER A 23 27.37 -7.86 12.83
C SER A 23 26.93 -7.02 14.04
N ALA A 24 27.65 -7.08 15.15
CA ALA A 24 27.38 -6.23 16.30
C ALA A 24 27.67 -4.74 16.04
N LEU A 25 28.78 -4.45 15.31
CA LEU A 25 29.14 -3.09 14.93
C LEU A 25 28.17 -2.47 13.92
N THR A 26 27.68 -3.25 12.98
CA THR A 26 26.68 -2.74 12.00
C THR A 26 25.33 -2.47 12.66
N LEU A 27 24.92 -3.27 13.64
CA LEU A 27 23.69 -3.04 14.39
C LEU A 27 23.75 -1.76 15.24
N THR A 28 24.87 -1.48 15.91
CA THR A 28 25.01 -0.28 16.73
C THR A 28 25.06 0.99 15.91
N VAL A 29 25.71 0.98 14.74
CA VAL A 29 25.73 2.11 13.82
C VAL A 29 24.34 2.33 13.21
N GLY A 30 23.64 1.26 12.86
CA GLY A 30 22.27 1.33 12.33
C GLY A 30 21.27 1.95 13.31
N ILE A 31 21.37 1.61 14.59
CA ILE A 31 20.53 2.19 15.64
C ILE A 31 20.85 3.69 15.85
N ALA A 32 22.10 4.08 15.83
CA ALA A 32 22.50 5.48 15.97
C ALA A 32 21.98 6.34 14.81
N PHE A 33 22.01 5.83 13.58
CA PHE A 33 21.43 6.53 12.43
C PHE A 33 19.91 6.60 12.48
N ALA A 34 19.26 5.54 12.99
CA ALA A 34 17.81 5.53 13.15
C ALA A 34 17.34 6.54 14.21
N VAL A 35 18.06 6.68 15.31
CA VAL A 35 17.74 7.65 16.36
C VAL A 35 17.96 9.08 15.87
N ASN A 36 19.10 9.37 15.20
CA ASN A 36 19.33 10.69 14.63
C ASN A 36 18.32 11.04 13.51
N ALA A 37 17.91 10.06 12.71
CA ALA A 37 16.86 10.27 11.70
C ALA A 37 15.49 10.51 12.36
N MET A 38 15.24 9.96 13.53
CA MET A 38 14.00 10.23 14.29
C MET A 38 14.02 11.59 14.96
N GLU A 39 15.15 12.04 15.52
CA GLU A 39 15.24 13.37 16.13
C GLU A 39 15.10 14.51 15.12
N ASN A 40 15.60 14.35 13.89
CA ASN A 40 15.42 15.32 12.81
C ASN A 40 14.08 15.19 12.06
N LYS A 41 13.32 14.12 12.30
CA LYS A 41 11.97 13.92 11.80
C LYS A 41 10.89 14.29 12.82
N ILE A 42 11.23 15.08 13.83
CA ILE A 42 10.18 15.68 14.66
C ILE A 42 9.40 16.64 13.79
N SER A 43 8.24 16.18 13.45
CA SER A 43 7.13 16.91 12.88
C SER A 43 7.08 17.00 11.35
N ILE A 44 6.90 15.98 10.67
CA ILE A 44 5.79 15.89 9.74
C ILE A 44 5.32 14.44 9.85
N THR A 45 4.53 14.13 10.87
CA THR A 45 3.52 13.13 10.68
C THR A 45 2.56 13.79 9.70
N GLU A 46 2.88 13.76 8.41
CA GLU A 46 1.87 13.89 7.39
C GLU A 46 0.84 12.83 7.76
N LYS A 47 -0.25 13.30 8.34
CA LYS A 47 -1.40 12.46 8.63
C LYS A 47 -1.78 11.93 7.26
N GLN A 48 -1.41 10.67 6.98
CA GLN A 48 -1.79 10.00 5.74
C GLN A 48 -3.27 10.26 5.56
N PRO A 49 -3.70 10.83 4.43
CA PRO A 49 -5.10 11.15 4.24
C PRO A 49 -5.94 9.90 4.48
N ALA A 50 -7.00 10.04 5.26
CA ALA A 50 -7.87 8.92 5.57
C ALA A 50 -8.49 8.38 4.28
N THR A 51 -8.54 7.07 4.15
CA THR A 51 -9.25 6.40 3.06
C THR A 51 -10.72 6.79 3.09
N GLN A 52 -11.29 7.07 1.92
CA GLN A 52 -12.69 7.43 1.72
C GLN A 52 -13.34 6.49 0.71
N THR A 53 -14.66 6.36 0.80
CA THR A 53 -15.46 5.61 -0.16
C THR A 53 -15.86 6.52 -1.30
N TYR A 54 -15.55 6.10 -2.54
CA TYR A 54 -15.95 6.77 -3.77
C TYR A 54 -16.86 5.86 -4.59
N TYR A 55 -17.98 6.39 -5.04
CA TYR A 55 -19.00 5.67 -5.80
C TYR A 55 -18.85 5.91 -7.29
N TYR A 56 -18.84 4.82 -8.06
CA TYR A 56 -18.78 4.87 -9.52
C TYR A 56 -20.11 5.32 -10.12
N GLN A 57 -20.08 6.32 -10.96
CA GLN A 57 -21.27 7.06 -11.43
C GLN A 57 -21.87 6.55 -12.75
N LEU A 58 -21.27 5.55 -13.39
CA LEU A 58 -21.67 5.09 -14.71
C LEU A 58 -22.13 3.62 -14.71
N ASN A 59 -23.04 3.27 -15.62
CA ASN A 59 -23.33 1.88 -15.99
C ASN A 59 -22.39 1.46 -17.15
N SER A 60 -21.10 1.39 -16.88
CA SER A 60 -20.06 0.98 -17.84
C SER A 60 -19.07 0.02 -17.21
N THR A 61 -18.67 -0.99 -17.97
CA THR A 61 -17.60 -1.93 -17.61
C THR A 61 -16.33 -1.65 -18.40
N SER A 62 -16.30 -0.61 -19.21
CA SER A 62 -15.14 -0.21 -20.00
C SER A 62 -13.98 0.16 -19.07
N PRO A 63 -12.77 -0.42 -19.25
CA PRO A 63 -11.60 -0.03 -18.48
C PRO A 63 -11.28 1.47 -18.57
N ALA A 64 -11.56 2.11 -19.70
CA ALA A 64 -11.37 3.55 -19.89
C ALA A 64 -12.26 4.37 -18.96
N ASP A 65 -13.48 3.91 -18.69
CA ASP A 65 -14.42 4.57 -17.79
C ASP A 65 -14.14 4.23 -16.33
N VAL A 66 -13.91 2.93 -16.02
CA VAL A 66 -13.65 2.45 -14.67
C VAL A 66 -12.36 3.02 -14.09
N ASN A 67 -11.34 3.20 -14.91
CA ASN A 67 -10.04 3.75 -14.47
C ASN A 67 -9.98 5.29 -14.52
N ASN A 68 -11.07 5.96 -14.87
CA ASN A 68 -11.14 7.41 -14.88
C ASN A 68 -11.68 7.96 -13.57
N ARG A 69 -10.81 8.60 -12.76
CA ARG A 69 -11.19 9.20 -11.47
C ARG A 69 -12.37 10.16 -11.54
N ASN A 70 -12.59 10.81 -12.69
CA ASN A 70 -13.68 11.76 -12.85
C ASN A 70 -15.07 11.10 -12.81
N ASN A 71 -15.12 9.78 -13.04
CA ASN A 71 -16.35 9.00 -13.00
C ASN A 71 -16.71 8.51 -11.58
N TYR A 72 -15.99 8.98 -10.57
CA TYR A 72 -16.26 8.67 -9.16
C TYR A 72 -16.68 9.93 -8.39
N ALA A 73 -17.50 9.75 -7.38
CA ALA A 73 -17.95 10.80 -6.49
C ALA A 73 -18.17 10.28 -5.06
N LEU A 74 -18.21 11.17 -4.09
CA LEU A 74 -18.53 10.83 -2.68
C LEU A 74 -20.00 10.45 -2.46
N THR A 75 -20.85 10.71 -3.43
CA THR A 75 -22.29 10.43 -3.36
C THR A 75 -22.66 9.25 -4.27
N LYS A 76 -23.58 8.41 -3.80
CA LYS A 76 -24.12 7.30 -4.59
C LYS A 76 -24.84 7.80 -5.84
N PRO A 77 -24.70 7.12 -7.00
CA PRO A 77 -25.48 7.44 -8.19
C PRO A 77 -26.98 7.10 -7.99
N GLY A 78 -27.81 7.47 -8.96
CA GLY A 78 -29.23 7.13 -8.93
C GLY A 78 -29.99 7.71 -7.71
N ASN A 79 -29.70 8.98 -7.36
CA ASN A 79 -30.28 9.68 -6.20
C ASN A 79 -30.03 8.98 -4.85
N GLY A 80 -28.90 8.26 -4.73
CA GLY A 80 -28.51 7.58 -3.50
C GLY A 80 -29.21 6.26 -3.22
N GLN A 81 -30.01 5.76 -4.14
CA GLN A 81 -30.80 4.51 -3.95
C GLN A 81 -30.05 3.24 -4.39
N VAL A 82 -28.86 3.37 -4.98
CA VAL A 82 -28.10 2.22 -5.45
C VAL A 82 -27.37 1.58 -4.27
N GLU A 83 -27.61 0.28 -4.09
CA GLU A 83 -26.90 -0.54 -3.11
C GLU A 83 -25.85 -1.39 -3.82
N CYS A 84 -24.66 -1.53 -3.18
CA CYS A 84 -23.65 -2.47 -3.62
C CYS A 84 -24.11 -3.89 -3.33
N GLY A 85 -23.85 -4.80 -4.27
CA GLY A 85 -24.27 -6.19 -4.17
C GLY A 85 -23.86 -6.95 -5.43
N GLU A 86 -24.60 -7.99 -5.78
CA GLU A 86 -24.32 -8.75 -6.98
C GLU A 86 -24.53 -7.94 -8.25
N GLY A 87 -23.56 -7.96 -9.18
CA GLY A 87 -23.63 -7.22 -10.43
C GLY A 87 -22.35 -7.31 -11.24
N ILE A 88 -22.25 -6.48 -12.26
CA ILE A 88 -21.10 -6.43 -13.16
C ILE A 88 -20.46 -5.04 -13.23
N TYR A 89 -21.11 -4.04 -12.65
CA TYR A 89 -20.59 -2.67 -12.63
C TYR A 89 -19.89 -2.41 -11.31
N ILE A 90 -18.80 -1.66 -11.33
CA ILE A 90 -18.22 -1.18 -10.09
C ILE A 90 -19.27 -0.35 -9.32
N CYS A 91 -19.41 -0.60 -8.05
CA CYS A 91 -20.26 0.15 -7.13
C CYS A 91 -19.48 1.24 -6.43
N GLU A 92 -18.47 0.81 -5.68
CA GLU A 92 -17.63 1.68 -4.87
C GLU A 92 -16.19 1.20 -4.83
N ILE A 93 -15.29 2.11 -4.50
CA ILE A 93 -13.87 1.84 -4.21
C ILE A 93 -13.47 2.57 -2.94
N GLN A 94 -12.46 2.04 -2.25
CA GLN A 94 -11.80 2.68 -1.13
C GLN A 94 -10.47 3.27 -1.62
N ASP A 95 -10.28 4.58 -1.46
CA ASP A 95 -9.03 5.23 -1.85
C ASP A 95 -8.79 6.49 -1.02
N THR A 96 -7.58 7.00 -1.09
CA THR A 96 -7.25 8.30 -0.52
C THR A 96 -7.76 9.44 -1.41
N PRO A 97 -8.09 10.60 -0.83
CA PRO A 97 -8.47 11.78 -1.61
C PRO A 97 -7.36 12.24 -2.57
N HIS A 98 -7.75 12.68 -3.74
CA HIS A 98 -6.80 13.29 -4.67
C HIS A 98 -6.27 14.62 -4.11
N PRO A 99 -4.95 14.89 -4.13
CA PRO A 99 -4.36 16.08 -3.47
C PRO A 99 -4.91 17.44 -3.91
N SER A 100 -5.43 17.53 -5.13
CA SER A 100 -5.97 18.78 -5.68
C SER A 100 -7.50 18.82 -5.71
N ASN A 101 -8.18 17.72 -5.40
CA ASN A 101 -9.63 17.61 -5.39
C ASN A 101 -10.08 16.42 -4.55
N ASP A 102 -10.40 16.65 -3.30
CA ASP A 102 -10.79 15.64 -2.32
C ASP A 102 -12.12 14.94 -2.60
N GLU A 103 -12.94 15.49 -3.52
CA GLU A 103 -14.15 14.81 -4.03
C GLU A 103 -13.85 13.68 -5.01
N LYS A 104 -12.57 13.50 -5.40
CA LYS A 104 -12.13 12.49 -6.35
C LYS A 104 -11.06 11.57 -5.74
N PRO A 105 -11.04 10.27 -6.12
CA PRO A 105 -10.00 9.35 -5.66
C PRO A 105 -8.64 9.70 -6.25
N ALA A 106 -7.58 9.45 -5.49
CA ALA A 106 -6.21 9.63 -5.94
C ALA A 106 -5.79 8.65 -7.03
N MET A 107 -6.45 7.50 -7.12
CA MET A 107 -6.07 6.30 -7.90
C MET A 107 -4.72 5.74 -7.41
N SER A 108 -4.62 5.55 -6.08
CA SER A 108 -3.38 5.25 -5.37
C SER A 108 -2.74 3.92 -5.75
N PHE A 109 -3.55 2.95 -6.18
CA PHE A 109 -3.09 1.60 -6.55
C PHE A 109 -3.03 1.39 -8.08
N GLY A 110 -3.10 2.47 -8.87
CA GLY A 110 -3.13 2.41 -10.34
C GLY A 110 -4.54 2.17 -10.90
N ASN A 111 -4.66 1.32 -11.90
CA ASN A 111 -5.95 1.01 -12.52
C ASN A 111 -6.83 0.16 -11.60
N VAL A 112 -8.07 0.54 -11.39
CA VAL A 112 -9.06 -0.24 -10.63
C VAL A 112 -9.31 -1.61 -11.25
N THR A 113 -9.36 -1.68 -12.59
CA THR A 113 -9.56 -2.94 -13.32
C THR A 113 -8.45 -3.97 -13.12
N ASP A 114 -7.24 -3.50 -12.82
CA ASP A 114 -6.07 -4.35 -12.64
C ASP A 114 -5.85 -4.72 -11.16
N ASN A 115 -6.36 -3.89 -10.25
CA ASN A 115 -6.13 -4.00 -8.80
C ASN A 115 -7.44 -3.83 -7.99
N PRO A 116 -8.53 -4.55 -8.30
CA PRO A 116 -9.81 -4.35 -7.62
C PRO A 116 -9.75 -4.66 -6.11
N ASP A 117 -8.96 -5.63 -5.71
CA ASP A 117 -8.80 -6.03 -4.31
C ASP A 117 -8.10 -4.95 -3.48
N ASP A 118 -7.11 -4.25 -4.04
CA ASP A 118 -6.39 -3.17 -3.36
C ASP A 118 -7.29 -1.96 -3.10
N TYR A 119 -8.31 -1.77 -3.94
CA TYR A 119 -9.35 -0.76 -3.79
C TYR A 119 -10.55 -1.21 -2.96
N GLU A 120 -10.57 -2.46 -2.47
CA GLU A 120 -11.76 -3.06 -1.86
C GLU A 120 -13.03 -2.85 -2.73
N ALA A 121 -12.87 -2.99 -4.04
CA ALA A 121 -13.91 -2.68 -5.00
C ALA A 121 -15.13 -3.59 -4.85
N ALA A 122 -16.30 -3.00 -4.69
CA ALA A 122 -17.57 -3.71 -4.68
C ALA A 122 -18.30 -3.54 -6.02
N GLU A 123 -19.21 -4.47 -6.32
CA GLU A 123 -20.00 -4.46 -7.55
C GLU A 123 -21.46 -4.09 -7.27
N ARG A 124 -22.23 -3.81 -8.33
CA ARG A 124 -23.67 -3.53 -8.30
C ARG A 124 -24.37 -3.91 -9.62
N PRO A 125 -25.70 -4.04 -9.61
CA PRO A 125 -26.48 -4.05 -10.84
C PRO A 125 -26.50 -2.66 -11.51
N ALA A 126 -27.02 -2.59 -12.72
CA ALA A 126 -27.27 -1.31 -13.36
C ALA A 126 -28.27 -0.47 -12.57
N PHE A 127 -28.07 0.84 -12.52
CA PHE A 127 -29.08 1.77 -12.01
C PHE A 127 -29.83 2.42 -13.16
N SER A 128 -31.07 2.84 -12.89
CA SER A 128 -31.86 3.63 -13.81
C SER A 128 -31.44 5.10 -13.77
N ASN A 129 -31.19 5.66 -14.92
CA ASN A 129 -30.91 7.11 -15.07
C ASN A 129 -32.21 7.91 -15.03
#